data_a7881b051c0440b3597c80da99d62c07
#
_entry.id   a7881b051c0440b3597c80da99d62c07
#
_cell.length_a   1.000
_cell.length_b   1.000
_cell.length_c   1.000
_cell.angle_alpha   90.00
_cell.angle_beta   90.00
_cell.angle_gamma   90.00
#
_symmetry.space_group_name_H-M   'P 1'
#
loop_
_entity.id
_entity.type
_entity.pdbx_description
1 polymer ?
#
loop_
_entity_poly.entity_id
_entity_poly.type
_entity_poly.pdbx_seq_one_letter_code
_entity_poly.pdbx_strand_id
1 'polypeptide(L)'
;VVLLNNGLDTRRSKLIHLCRRFINTEAIETNKSQWLEPVGYDTNITIYNRLTKCTVPLILKNKNVLKWYICGPTVYDSAHIGHAATYVKSDIIRRILSDFFNINVVTAMCITDIDDKIIKRANETKRDIKDLTRHYEHEFFEDMKTLNVKKPDLHCRVTDYMPEIIKFVDNIVSKGGGYLSENGSVYFDTNKCNTYGKLSTPPSNGSHPHKKSASDFSLWKASKKNEPSWASPWGHGRPGWHIECSAIASTVFGNSIDIHSGGIDLAFPHHENEEAQSCCYHGIDQWVNYWLHCGHLFLDDGIKMSKSLRNTISIQEYLKNYNANHFRLLCLLSHYKNGIRSISAIAAVSNYVSNTFSKFGVTNSTELEDHKMNDIIEHFVTFRTIIRNRVLEQDVKDKVLLAACDEARANLSSCGVLIKVVI
;
A
#
# COMPACT_ATOMS: atom_id res chain seq x y z
N VAL A 1 -0.71 -5.73 -13.33
CA VAL A 1 -1.52 -6.39 -14.35
C VAL A 1 -2.25 -7.52 -13.66
N VAL A 2 -3.56 -7.42 -13.58
CA VAL A 2 -4.44 -8.50 -13.09
C VAL A 2 -4.74 -9.36 -14.29
N LEU A 3 -4.35 -10.62 -14.29
CA LEU A 3 -4.68 -11.59 -15.33
C LEU A 3 -5.90 -12.39 -14.90
N LEU A 4 -6.96 -12.34 -15.71
CA LEU A 4 -8.13 -13.19 -15.58
C LEU A 4 -7.82 -14.61 -16.07
N ASN A 5 -8.14 -15.60 -15.25
CA ASN A 5 -8.04 -17.02 -15.58
C ASN A 5 -9.41 -17.58 -15.93
N ASN A 6 -9.77 -17.66 -17.22
CA ASN A 6 -10.93 -18.43 -17.67
C ASN A 6 -10.51 -19.80 -18.21
N GLY A 7 -11.02 -20.80 -17.55
CA GLY A 7 -11.22 -22.21 -17.89
C GLY A 7 -10.41 -22.87 -18.98
N LEU A 8 -9.37 -23.65 -18.59
CA LEU A 8 -8.93 -24.88 -19.30
C LEU A 8 -8.20 -25.76 -18.26
N ASP A 9 -8.87 -26.80 -17.85
CA ASP A 9 -8.69 -27.49 -16.58
C ASP A 9 -7.69 -28.68 -16.57
N THR A 10 -6.86 -28.89 -17.55
CA THR A 10 -5.94 -30.04 -17.50
C THR A 10 -4.47 -29.75 -17.82
N ARG A 11 -4.15 -28.69 -18.51
CA ARG A 11 -2.76 -28.30 -18.76
C ARG A 11 -2.18 -27.36 -17.69
N ARG A 12 -3.04 -26.66 -16.97
CA ARG A 12 -2.66 -25.73 -15.90
C ARG A 12 -2.29 -26.41 -14.59
N SER A 13 -2.96 -27.50 -14.23
CA SER A 13 -2.55 -28.27 -13.05
C SER A 13 -1.11 -28.78 -13.20
N LYS A 14 -0.68 -29.10 -14.44
CA LYS A 14 0.71 -29.48 -14.73
C LYS A 14 1.69 -28.30 -14.68
N LEU A 15 1.28 -27.08 -15.10
CA LEU A 15 2.16 -25.91 -15.04
C LEU A 15 2.30 -25.37 -13.60
N ILE A 16 1.22 -25.35 -12.84
CA ILE A 16 1.24 -25.02 -11.40
C ILE A 16 2.04 -26.08 -10.63
N HIS A 17 1.90 -27.36 -11.00
CA HIS A 17 2.72 -28.45 -10.44
C HIS A 17 4.19 -28.36 -10.88
N LEU A 18 4.47 -27.88 -12.08
CA LEU A 18 5.83 -27.60 -12.54
C LEU A 18 6.44 -26.39 -11.83
N CYS A 19 5.71 -25.30 -11.65
CA CYS A 19 6.17 -24.18 -10.83
C CYS A 19 6.39 -24.60 -9.37
N ARG A 20 5.52 -25.46 -8.81
CA ARG A 20 5.75 -26.09 -7.49
C ARG A 20 6.99 -26.99 -7.47
N ARG A 21 7.32 -27.68 -8.57
CA ARG A 21 8.52 -28.53 -8.69
C ARG A 21 9.80 -27.71 -8.89
N PHE A 22 9.77 -26.58 -9.60
CA PHE A 22 10.93 -25.70 -9.76
C PHE A 22 11.24 -24.92 -8.49
N ILE A 23 10.25 -24.67 -7.60
CA ILE A 23 10.47 -24.11 -6.27
C ILE A 23 11.13 -25.13 -5.34
N ASN A 24 10.98 -26.44 -5.62
CA ASN A 24 11.51 -27.53 -4.79
C ASN A 24 12.84 -28.13 -5.25
N THR A 25 13.50 -27.65 -6.31
CA THR A 25 14.71 -28.31 -6.87
C THR A 25 15.98 -27.52 -6.82
N GLU A 26 16.01 -26.34 -6.22
CA GLU A 26 17.27 -25.72 -5.80
C GLU A 26 17.13 -25.30 -4.32
N ALA A 27 17.31 -26.26 -3.45
CA ALA A 27 17.55 -26.02 -2.04
C ALA A 27 18.95 -25.44 -1.87
N ILE A 28 19.09 -24.12 -2.08
CA ILE A 28 20.10 -23.35 -1.39
C ILE A 28 19.52 -23.09 0.00
N GLU A 29 20.14 -23.67 1.01
CA GLU A 29 19.87 -23.46 2.42
C GLU A 29 19.83 -21.98 2.77
N THR A 30 18.63 -21.38 2.75
CA THR A 30 18.28 -20.24 3.57
C THR A 30 16.86 -20.44 4.07
N ASN A 31 16.78 -21.02 5.22
CA ASN A 31 15.59 -21.35 6.00
C ASN A 31 14.84 -20.10 6.50
N LYS A 32 14.34 -19.20 5.64
CA LYS A 32 13.74 -17.94 6.14
C LYS A 32 12.65 -17.29 5.30
N SER A 33 11.79 -17.97 4.60
CA SER A 33 10.45 -17.39 4.28
C SER A 33 9.57 -18.37 3.53
N GLN A 34 8.93 -19.25 4.26
CA GLN A 34 7.86 -20.04 3.68
C GLN A 34 6.58 -19.22 3.81
N TRP A 35 6.14 -18.60 2.70
CA TRP A 35 4.80 -18.04 2.63
C TRP A 35 3.79 -19.19 2.75
N LEU A 36 2.87 -19.06 3.68
CA LEU A 36 1.76 -19.98 3.85
C LEU A 36 0.62 -19.54 2.94
N GLU A 37 0.31 -20.36 1.93
CA GLU A 37 -0.82 -20.11 1.03
C GLU A 37 -2.11 -20.07 1.85
N PRO A 38 -2.91 -19.00 1.77
CA PRO A 38 -4.16 -18.91 2.53
C PRO A 38 -5.14 -19.98 2.09
N VAL A 39 -5.91 -20.51 3.05
CA VAL A 39 -7.00 -21.43 2.78
C VAL A 39 -8.31 -20.65 2.70
N GLY A 40 -9.03 -20.78 1.59
CA GLY A 40 -10.28 -20.06 1.41
C GLY A 40 -10.80 -20.05 -0.02
N TYR A 41 -11.46 -18.97 -0.40
CA TYR A 41 -12.05 -18.76 -1.71
C TYR A 41 -11.01 -18.22 -2.70
N ASP A 42 -10.76 -18.94 -3.79
CA ASP A 42 -9.94 -18.45 -4.90
C ASP A 42 -10.76 -17.46 -5.74
N THR A 43 -10.26 -16.24 -5.83
CA THR A 43 -10.90 -15.15 -6.57
C THR A 43 -10.65 -15.24 -8.09
N ASN A 44 -9.83 -16.17 -8.57
CA ASN A 44 -9.27 -16.22 -9.92
C ASN A 44 -8.44 -14.97 -10.30
N ILE A 45 -8.08 -14.14 -9.32
CA ILE A 45 -7.19 -13.00 -9.50
C ILE A 45 -5.79 -13.43 -9.05
N THR A 46 -4.77 -12.90 -9.72
CA THR A 46 -3.40 -13.08 -9.28
C THR A 46 -2.79 -11.76 -8.84
N ILE A 47 -1.99 -11.80 -7.77
CA ILE A 47 -1.36 -10.63 -7.18
C ILE A 47 0.11 -10.89 -6.92
N TYR A 48 0.97 -9.87 -7.13
CA TYR A 48 2.37 -9.99 -6.75
C TYR A 48 2.52 -9.90 -5.23
N ASN A 49 3.08 -10.92 -4.61
CA ASN A 49 3.33 -10.94 -3.18
C ASN A 49 4.82 -10.75 -2.90
N ARG A 50 5.15 -9.83 -2.00
CA ARG A 50 6.54 -9.54 -1.61
C ARG A 50 7.23 -10.72 -0.96
N LEU A 51 6.50 -11.52 -0.17
CA LEU A 51 7.06 -12.70 0.50
C LEU A 51 7.59 -13.74 -0.49
N THR A 52 6.80 -14.04 -1.52
CA THR A 52 7.16 -15.02 -2.55
C THR A 52 8.01 -14.43 -3.69
N LYS A 53 8.07 -13.09 -3.78
CA LYS A 53 8.68 -12.34 -4.90
C LYS A 53 8.14 -12.73 -6.28
N CYS A 54 6.97 -13.34 -6.33
CA CYS A 54 6.27 -13.75 -7.55
C CYS A 54 4.78 -13.41 -7.49
N THR A 55 4.10 -13.63 -8.60
CA THR A 55 2.64 -13.50 -8.70
C THR A 55 2.00 -14.80 -8.25
N VAL A 56 1.06 -14.70 -7.31
CA VAL A 56 0.36 -15.83 -6.68
C VAL A 56 -1.15 -15.62 -6.76
N PRO A 57 -1.99 -16.67 -6.65
CA PRO A 57 -3.44 -16.52 -6.55
C PRO A 57 -3.84 -15.67 -5.35
N LEU A 58 -4.86 -14.81 -5.51
CA LEU A 58 -5.49 -14.08 -4.43
C LEU A 58 -6.61 -14.94 -3.82
N ILE A 59 -6.31 -15.55 -2.70
CA ILE A 59 -7.22 -16.41 -1.95
C ILE A 59 -7.71 -15.64 -0.72
N LEU A 60 -9.01 -15.53 -0.55
CA LEU A 60 -9.64 -14.81 0.55
C LEU A 60 -10.22 -15.80 1.57
N LYS A 61 -9.97 -15.56 2.84
CA LYS A 61 -10.58 -16.35 3.92
C LYS A 61 -12.11 -16.23 3.90
N ASN A 62 -12.63 -15.08 3.53
CA ASN A 62 -14.05 -14.82 3.37
C ASN A 62 -14.34 -14.45 1.90
N LYS A 63 -15.21 -15.20 1.23
CA LYS A 63 -15.56 -15.02 -0.20
C LYS A 63 -15.92 -13.58 -0.58
N ASN A 64 -16.54 -12.84 0.33
CA ASN A 64 -17.14 -11.55 0.00
C ASN A 64 -16.42 -10.36 0.65
N VAL A 65 -15.37 -10.58 1.44
CA VAL A 65 -14.70 -9.51 2.20
C VAL A 65 -13.20 -9.66 2.11
N LEU A 66 -12.53 -8.60 1.69
CA LEU A 66 -11.08 -8.47 1.69
C LEU A 66 -10.70 -7.41 2.73
N LYS A 67 -9.88 -7.79 3.71
CA LYS A 67 -9.34 -6.92 4.74
C LYS A 67 -8.02 -6.32 4.26
N TRP A 68 -7.96 -5.00 4.13
CA TRP A 68 -6.77 -4.30 3.64
C TRP A 68 -6.32 -3.22 4.64
N TYR A 69 -5.13 -3.41 5.20
CA TYR A 69 -4.49 -2.41 6.05
C TYR A 69 -3.46 -1.60 5.25
N ILE A 70 -3.47 -0.29 5.44
CA ILE A 70 -2.62 0.65 4.71
C ILE A 70 -1.85 1.51 5.71
N CYS A 71 -0.53 1.53 5.64
CA CYS A 71 0.25 2.50 6.40
C CYS A 71 -0.07 3.91 5.90
N GLY A 72 -0.58 4.74 6.79
CA GLY A 72 -0.86 6.14 6.52
C GLY A 72 0.33 7.06 6.77
N PRO A 73 0.14 8.39 6.71
CA PRO A 73 1.19 9.35 6.90
C PRO A 73 1.55 9.56 8.37
N THR A 74 2.81 9.97 8.62
CA THR A 74 3.18 10.67 9.84
C THR A 74 2.91 12.16 9.63
N VAL A 75 1.94 12.70 10.39
CA VAL A 75 1.34 14.01 10.13
C VAL A 75 2.10 15.16 10.82
N TYR A 76 3.33 15.40 10.38
CA TYR A 76 4.18 16.50 10.88
C TYR A 76 4.47 17.57 9.84
N ASP A 77 4.11 17.35 8.57
CA ASP A 77 4.42 18.23 7.44
C ASP A 77 3.60 17.81 6.21
N SER A 78 3.44 18.71 5.24
CA SER A 78 2.68 18.51 4.00
C SER A 78 3.11 17.25 3.23
N ALA A 79 2.15 16.60 2.59
CA ALA A 79 2.42 15.48 1.71
C ALA A 79 3.04 15.96 0.39
N HIS A 80 3.80 15.08 -0.28
CA HIS A 80 4.37 15.34 -1.59
C HIS A 80 3.94 14.27 -2.60
N ILE A 81 4.15 14.51 -3.89
CA ILE A 81 3.70 13.59 -4.95
C ILE A 81 4.31 12.18 -4.84
N GLY A 82 5.45 12.02 -4.18
CA GLY A 82 6.00 10.69 -3.85
C GLY A 82 5.10 9.89 -2.91
N HIS A 83 4.50 10.52 -1.89
CA HIS A 83 3.47 9.90 -1.05
C HIS A 83 2.20 9.63 -1.87
N ALA A 84 1.75 10.63 -2.65
CA ALA A 84 0.57 10.52 -3.50
C ALA A 84 0.63 9.29 -4.42
N ALA A 85 1.80 8.98 -5.01
CA ALA A 85 1.96 7.84 -5.89
C ALA A 85 1.61 6.51 -5.21
N THR A 86 1.95 6.35 -3.92
CA THR A 86 1.62 5.15 -3.15
C THR A 86 0.11 5.04 -2.94
N TYR A 87 -0.54 6.11 -2.52
CA TYR A 87 -1.99 6.08 -2.23
C TYR A 87 -2.83 5.99 -3.50
N VAL A 88 -2.44 6.68 -4.58
CA VAL A 88 -3.12 6.57 -5.88
C VAL A 88 -3.00 5.16 -6.45
N LYS A 89 -1.81 4.53 -6.40
CA LYS A 89 -1.64 3.12 -6.84
C LYS A 89 -2.50 2.16 -6.01
N SER A 90 -2.56 2.34 -4.69
CA SER A 90 -3.40 1.54 -3.81
C SER A 90 -4.89 1.74 -4.10
N ASP A 91 -5.33 2.98 -4.33
CA ASP A 91 -6.71 3.31 -4.71
C ASP A 91 -7.11 2.68 -6.05
N ILE A 92 -6.22 2.70 -7.04
CA ILE A 92 -6.45 2.04 -8.34
C ILE A 92 -6.68 0.53 -8.13
N ILE A 93 -5.83 -0.13 -7.33
CA ILE A 93 -6.00 -1.56 -7.04
C ILE A 93 -7.31 -1.80 -6.27
N ARG A 94 -7.63 -0.96 -5.27
CA ARG A 94 -8.88 -1.04 -4.52
C ARG A 94 -10.09 -0.96 -5.44
N ARG A 95 -10.11 0.01 -6.37
CA ARG A 95 -11.19 0.16 -7.36
C ARG A 95 -11.29 -1.04 -8.29
N ILE A 96 -10.17 -1.58 -8.76
CA ILE A 96 -10.17 -2.79 -9.59
C ILE A 96 -10.81 -3.95 -8.84
N LEU A 97 -10.42 -4.18 -7.59
CA LEU A 97 -10.98 -5.26 -6.77
C LEU A 97 -12.47 -5.06 -6.48
N SER A 98 -12.88 -3.83 -6.12
CA SER A 98 -14.28 -3.53 -5.77
C SER A 98 -15.19 -3.45 -7.00
N ASP A 99 -14.77 -2.68 -8.01
CA ASP A 99 -15.68 -2.24 -9.08
C ASP A 99 -15.71 -3.24 -10.24
N PHE A 100 -14.62 -3.99 -10.49
CA PHE A 100 -14.57 -5.03 -11.52
C PHE A 100 -14.82 -6.45 -11.01
N PHE A 101 -14.30 -6.75 -9.82
CA PHE A 101 -14.40 -8.10 -9.27
C PHE A 101 -15.48 -8.23 -8.20
N ASN A 102 -16.20 -7.14 -7.89
CA ASN A 102 -17.24 -7.10 -6.87
C ASN A 102 -16.79 -7.66 -5.51
N ILE A 103 -15.53 -7.44 -5.16
CA ILE A 103 -14.99 -7.80 -3.85
C ILE A 103 -15.24 -6.65 -2.90
N ASN A 104 -15.90 -6.91 -1.78
CA ASN A 104 -16.08 -5.90 -0.73
C ASN A 104 -14.73 -5.68 -0.02
N VAL A 105 -14.02 -4.61 -0.40
CA VAL A 105 -12.72 -4.25 0.17
C VAL A 105 -12.92 -3.33 1.36
N VAL A 106 -12.66 -3.83 2.57
CA VAL A 106 -12.67 -3.05 3.81
C VAL A 106 -11.26 -2.56 4.10
N THR A 107 -11.08 -1.25 4.10
CA THR A 107 -9.77 -0.61 4.28
C THR A 107 -9.65 0.07 5.63
N ALA A 108 -8.52 -0.13 6.31
CA ALA A 108 -8.12 0.61 7.49
C ALA A 108 -6.76 1.28 7.27
N MET A 109 -6.61 2.52 7.76
CA MET A 109 -5.38 3.30 7.63
C MET A 109 -4.96 3.84 8.99
N CYS A 110 -3.69 3.66 9.34
CA CYS A 110 -3.09 4.30 10.51
C CYS A 110 -2.69 5.74 10.20
N ILE A 111 -2.98 6.66 11.11
CA ILE A 111 -2.46 8.02 11.10
C ILE A 111 -1.52 8.15 12.28
N THR A 112 -0.22 8.29 12.01
CA THR A 112 0.79 8.50 13.04
C THR A 112 0.75 9.95 13.49
N ASP A 113 0.11 10.21 14.62
CA ASP A 113 -0.06 11.53 15.23
C ASP A 113 0.80 11.72 16.49
N ILE A 114 1.70 10.78 16.77
CA ILE A 114 2.78 10.91 17.76
C ILE A 114 4.04 10.17 17.29
N ASP A 115 5.15 10.89 17.14
CA ASP A 115 6.44 10.37 16.68
C ASP A 115 7.56 11.37 17.01
N ASP A 116 8.83 10.94 16.95
CA ASP A 116 10.01 11.80 17.15
C ASP A 116 10.00 13.02 16.21
N LYS A 117 9.58 12.86 14.95
CA LYS A 117 9.53 13.95 13.96
C LYS A 117 8.43 14.95 14.28
N ILE A 118 7.28 14.48 14.79
CA ILE A 118 6.17 15.32 15.24
C ILE A 118 6.60 16.18 16.41
N ILE A 119 7.21 15.56 17.44
CA ILE A 119 7.71 16.27 18.63
C ILE A 119 8.73 17.33 18.23
N LYS A 120 9.70 16.96 17.38
CA LYS A 120 10.70 17.88 16.86
C LYS A 120 10.06 19.06 16.13
N ARG A 121 9.12 18.79 15.21
CA ARG A 121 8.44 19.82 14.41
C ARG A 121 7.59 20.76 15.27
N ALA A 122 6.87 20.22 16.24
CA ALA A 122 6.09 21.01 17.20
C ALA A 122 6.98 21.98 17.99
N ASN A 123 8.13 21.51 18.47
CA ASN A 123 9.11 22.33 19.18
C ASN A 123 9.72 23.43 18.28
N GLU A 124 10.10 23.09 17.03
CA GLU A 124 10.64 24.05 16.06
C GLU A 124 9.64 25.15 15.69
N THR A 125 8.37 24.77 15.55
CA THR A 125 7.30 25.71 15.14
C THR A 125 6.57 26.34 16.34
N LYS A 126 6.89 25.93 17.56
CA LYS A 126 6.22 26.34 18.80
C LYS A 126 4.70 26.13 18.75
N ARG A 127 4.25 25.08 18.09
CA ARG A 127 2.85 24.70 17.99
C ARG A 127 2.54 23.55 18.95
N ASP A 128 1.32 23.52 19.45
CA ASP A 128 0.80 22.35 20.14
C ASP A 128 0.82 21.12 19.19
N ILE A 129 1.15 19.94 19.74
CA ILE A 129 1.28 18.70 18.94
C ILE A 129 -0.06 18.31 18.32
N LYS A 130 -1.14 18.42 19.08
CA LYS A 130 -2.48 18.06 18.60
C LYS A 130 -2.93 19.01 17.48
N ASP A 131 -2.69 20.30 17.62
CA ASP A 131 -3.01 21.28 16.58
C ASP A 131 -2.18 21.07 15.32
N LEU A 132 -0.90 20.77 15.49
CA LEU A 132 0.00 20.44 14.36
C LEU A 132 -0.47 19.22 13.60
N THR A 133 -0.73 18.12 14.31
CA THR A 133 -1.08 16.84 13.71
C THR A 133 -2.46 16.88 13.06
N ARG A 134 -3.46 17.54 13.68
CA ARG A 134 -4.79 17.73 13.10
C ARG A 134 -4.77 18.56 11.82
N HIS A 135 -3.91 19.59 11.79
CA HIS A 135 -3.72 20.42 10.60
C HIS A 135 -3.20 19.57 9.41
N TYR A 136 -2.10 18.84 9.60
CA TYR A 136 -1.51 18.05 8.51
C TYR A 136 -2.31 16.79 8.16
N GLU A 137 -3.06 16.22 9.09
CA GLU A 137 -4.02 15.17 8.81
C GLU A 137 -5.15 15.66 7.89
N HIS A 138 -5.71 16.84 8.21
CA HIS A 138 -6.73 17.47 7.38
C HIS A 138 -6.20 17.76 5.98
N GLU A 139 -5.04 18.42 5.89
CA GLU A 139 -4.38 18.71 4.62
C GLU A 139 -4.14 17.44 3.79
N PHE A 140 -3.65 16.37 4.42
CA PHE A 140 -3.45 15.09 3.75
C PHE A 140 -4.75 14.54 3.14
N PHE A 141 -5.85 14.54 3.87
CA PHE A 141 -7.11 14.03 3.34
C PHE A 141 -7.70 14.92 2.23
N GLU A 142 -7.55 16.23 2.31
CA GLU A 142 -7.95 17.13 1.22
C GLU A 142 -7.07 16.93 -0.02
N ASP A 143 -5.77 16.75 0.14
CA ASP A 143 -4.86 16.42 -0.96
C ASP A 143 -5.25 15.08 -1.62
N MET A 144 -5.55 14.04 -0.82
CA MET A 144 -5.99 12.75 -1.35
C MET A 144 -7.32 12.85 -2.07
N LYS A 145 -8.27 13.62 -1.55
CA LYS A 145 -9.55 13.90 -2.21
C LYS A 145 -9.36 14.61 -3.55
N THR A 146 -8.49 15.61 -3.61
CA THR A 146 -8.17 16.33 -4.85
C THR A 146 -7.54 15.41 -5.91
N LEU A 147 -6.82 14.37 -5.49
CA LEU A 147 -6.27 13.32 -6.36
C LEU A 147 -7.27 12.18 -6.65
N ASN A 148 -8.54 12.35 -6.26
CA ASN A 148 -9.61 11.35 -6.42
C ASN A 148 -9.29 10.00 -5.77
N VAL A 149 -8.60 10.00 -4.63
CA VAL A 149 -8.33 8.81 -3.82
C VAL A 149 -9.50 8.59 -2.87
N LYS A 150 -10.11 7.40 -2.90
CA LYS A 150 -11.20 7.02 -1.99
C LYS A 150 -10.69 7.05 -0.54
N LYS A 151 -11.40 7.73 0.35
CA LYS A 151 -11.09 7.72 1.78
C LYS A 151 -11.09 6.28 2.31
N PRO A 152 -10.19 5.89 3.21
CA PRO A 152 -10.27 4.58 3.87
C PRO A 152 -11.56 4.47 4.68
N ASP A 153 -12.10 3.25 4.81
CA ASP A 153 -13.33 3.01 5.58
C ASP A 153 -13.12 3.32 7.06
N LEU A 154 -11.92 3.00 7.56
CA LEU A 154 -11.47 3.35 8.90
C LEU A 154 -10.13 4.09 8.82
N HIS A 155 -10.03 5.22 9.52
CA HIS A 155 -8.75 5.90 9.76
C HIS A 155 -8.54 6.02 11.27
N CYS A 156 -7.44 5.47 11.72
CA CYS A 156 -7.13 5.24 13.13
C CYS A 156 -5.91 6.07 13.53
N ARG A 157 -6.07 7.01 14.45
CA ARG A 157 -4.95 7.77 15.00
C ARG A 157 -4.29 6.98 16.11
N VAL A 158 -2.99 7.00 16.17
CA VAL A 158 -2.22 6.27 17.19
C VAL A 158 -2.64 6.66 18.60
N THR A 159 -2.83 7.97 18.84
CA THR A 159 -3.20 8.46 20.18
C THR A 159 -4.58 8.00 20.65
N ASP A 160 -5.49 7.62 19.74
CA ASP A 160 -6.82 7.09 20.07
C ASP A 160 -6.76 5.60 20.47
N TYR A 161 -5.64 4.89 20.22
CA TYR A 161 -5.46 3.44 20.47
C TYR A 161 -4.39 3.12 21.54
N MET A 162 -4.06 4.08 22.38
CA MET A 162 -2.97 3.91 23.35
C MET A 162 -3.16 2.76 24.33
N PRO A 163 -4.38 2.51 24.89
CA PRO A 163 -4.63 1.35 25.74
C PRO A 163 -4.38 0.00 25.04
N GLU A 164 -4.81 -0.10 23.78
CA GLU A 164 -4.64 -1.30 22.94
C GLU A 164 -3.16 -1.54 22.65
N ILE A 165 -2.41 -0.49 22.35
CA ILE A 165 -0.97 -0.55 22.10
C ILE A 165 -0.22 -1.02 23.36
N ILE A 166 -0.52 -0.44 24.52
CA ILE A 166 0.10 -0.86 25.80
C ILE A 166 -0.19 -2.33 26.08
N LYS A 167 -1.45 -2.76 25.93
CA LYS A 167 -1.85 -4.15 26.10
C LYS A 167 -1.14 -5.08 25.12
N PHE A 168 -0.93 -4.63 23.88
CA PHE A 168 -0.24 -5.40 22.85
C PHE A 168 1.23 -5.62 23.21
N VAL A 169 1.91 -4.57 23.65
CA VAL A 169 3.30 -4.64 24.13
C VAL A 169 3.41 -5.55 25.34
N ASP A 170 2.50 -5.42 26.32
CA ASP A 170 2.50 -6.23 27.53
C ASP A 170 2.36 -7.73 27.22
N ASN A 171 1.50 -8.08 26.26
CA ASN A 171 1.36 -9.46 25.81
C ASN A 171 2.64 -10.00 25.13
N ILE A 172 3.31 -9.19 24.29
CA ILE A 172 4.59 -9.59 23.68
C ILE A 172 5.65 -9.83 24.76
N VAL A 173 5.73 -8.94 25.75
CA VAL A 173 6.68 -9.07 26.87
C VAL A 173 6.38 -10.33 27.70
N SER A 174 5.11 -10.57 28.04
CA SER A 174 4.69 -11.75 28.82
C SER A 174 4.96 -13.07 28.12
N LYS A 175 4.95 -13.07 26.77
CA LYS A 175 5.34 -14.23 25.94
C LYS A 175 6.86 -14.37 25.74
N GLY A 176 7.66 -13.48 26.33
CA GLY A 176 9.11 -13.49 26.20
C GLY A 176 9.67 -12.98 24.89
N GLY A 177 8.81 -12.38 24.03
CA GLY A 177 9.22 -11.73 22.77
C GLY A 177 9.74 -10.31 22.94
N GLY A 178 9.60 -9.71 24.14
CA GLY A 178 10.09 -8.40 24.48
C GLY A 178 10.82 -8.36 25.81
N TYR A 179 11.62 -7.30 26.02
CA TYR A 179 12.35 -7.11 27.28
C TYR A 179 12.45 -5.63 27.63
N LEU A 180 12.43 -5.35 28.94
CA LEU A 180 12.71 -4.04 29.50
C LEU A 180 14.24 -3.83 29.55
N SER A 181 14.69 -2.70 29.06
CA SER A 181 16.09 -2.29 29.09
C SER A 181 16.36 -1.31 30.26
N GLU A 182 17.62 -1.17 30.64
CA GLU A 182 18.07 -0.28 31.71
C GLU A 182 17.67 1.19 31.52
N ASN A 183 17.45 1.62 30.26
CA ASN A 183 16.98 2.97 29.94
C ASN A 183 15.46 3.17 30.11
N GLY A 184 14.74 2.16 30.63
CA GLY A 184 13.30 2.20 30.83
C GLY A 184 12.46 1.96 29.56
N SER A 185 13.11 1.68 28.42
CA SER A 185 12.41 1.36 27.16
C SER A 185 12.22 -0.16 27.02
N VAL A 186 11.17 -0.56 26.32
CA VAL A 186 10.90 -1.97 25.99
C VAL A 186 11.30 -2.21 24.55
N TYR A 187 12.07 -3.27 24.31
CA TYR A 187 12.51 -3.69 22.98
C TYR A 187 11.95 -5.08 22.63
N PHE A 188 11.73 -5.30 21.34
CA PHE A 188 11.47 -6.63 20.80
C PHE A 188 12.77 -7.38 20.64
N ASP A 189 12.80 -8.64 21.10
CA ASP A 189 13.95 -9.56 20.99
C ASP A 189 13.86 -10.32 19.67
N THR A 190 14.56 -9.84 18.65
CA THR A 190 14.53 -10.46 17.31
C THR A 190 15.11 -11.87 17.29
N ASN A 191 15.97 -12.23 18.26
CA ASN A 191 16.51 -13.60 18.38
C ASN A 191 15.47 -14.62 18.84
N LYS A 192 14.34 -14.16 19.40
CA LYS A 192 13.21 -15.02 19.79
C LYS A 192 12.21 -15.24 18.64
N CYS A 193 12.36 -14.53 17.53
CA CYS A 193 11.52 -14.64 16.35
C CYS A 193 12.23 -15.42 15.24
N ASN A 194 12.00 -16.72 15.17
CA ASN A 194 12.65 -17.60 14.18
C ASN A 194 12.31 -17.24 12.73
N THR A 195 11.23 -16.47 12.52
CA THR A 195 10.75 -16.04 11.21
C THR A 195 11.16 -14.62 10.86
N TYR A 196 11.96 -13.92 11.69
CA TYR A 196 12.41 -12.54 11.41
C TYR A 196 13.31 -12.49 10.19
N GLY A 197 13.02 -11.56 9.28
CA GLY A 197 13.73 -11.41 7.99
C GLY A 197 12.94 -11.96 6.79
N LYS A 198 11.63 -12.15 6.90
CA LYS A 198 10.77 -12.61 5.81
C LYS A 198 10.71 -11.64 4.62
N LEU A 199 10.57 -10.35 4.89
CA LEU A 199 10.42 -9.31 3.85
C LEU A 199 11.76 -8.76 3.38
N SER A 200 12.77 -8.77 4.23
CA SER A 200 14.13 -8.32 3.92
C SER A 200 15.13 -8.86 4.92
N THR A 201 16.35 -9.13 4.47
CA THR A 201 17.45 -9.56 5.34
C THR A 201 17.82 -8.43 6.32
N PRO A 202 17.77 -8.66 7.64
CA PRO A 202 18.19 -7.67 8.63
C PRO A 202 19.69 -7.36 8.49
N PRO A 203 20.13 -6.14 8.86
CA PRO A 203 21.54 -5.82 8.91
C PRO A 203 22.25 -6.69 9.94
N SER A 204 23.37 -7.27 9.57
CA SER A 204 24.14 -8.20 10.41
C SER A 204 25.05 -7.50 11.42
N ASN A 205 25.35 -6.22 11.22
CA ASN A 205 26.36 -5.49 11.99
C ASN A 205 25.78 -4.24 12.64
N GLY A 206 26.10 -4.04 13.91
CA GLY A 206 25.78 -2.87 14.71
C GLY A 206 25.69 -3.24 16.19
N SER A 207 26.15 -2.35 17.06
CA SER A 207 25.91 -2.44 18.50
C SER A 207 25.10 -1.24 18.95
N HIS A 208 24.22 -1.45 19.89
CA HIS A 208 23.45 -0.38 20.51
C HIS A 208 23.50 -0.59 22.02
N PRO A 209 23.85 0.40 22.83
CA PRO A 209 24.12 0.22 24.27
C PRO A 209 22.96 -0.37 25.07
N HIS A 210 21.73 -0.22 24.56
CA HIS A 210 20.53 -0.64 25.28
C HIS A 210 19.78 -1.79 24.62
N LYS A 211 20.34 -2.41 23.57
CA LYS A 211 19.74 -3.55 22.85
C LYS A 211 20.58 -4.80 23.02
N LYS A 212 19.93 -5.98 23.06
CA LYS A 212 20.60 -7.28 23.05
C LYS A 212 21.16 -7.63 21.68
N SER A 213 20.48 -7.20 20.62
CA SER A 213 20.89 -7.38 19.24
C SER A 213 20.73 -6.07 18.46
N ALA A 214 21.56 -5.87 17.45
CA ALA A 214 21.46 -4.68 16.56
C ALA A 214 20.10 -4.58 15.85
N SER A 215 19.50 -5.71 15.54
CA SER A 215 18.20 -5.80 14.88
C SER A 215 17.00 -5.61 15.82
N ASP A 216 17.20 -5.60 17.14
CA ASP A 216 16.11 -5.32 18.06
C ASP A 216 15.55 -3.92 17.88
N PHE A 217 14.27 -3.74 18.12
CA PHE A 217 13.59 -2.46 17.89
C PHE A 217 12.63 -2.12 19.03
N SER A 218 12.36 -0.84 19.20
CA SER A 218 11.57 -0.34 20.33
C SER A 218 10.09 -0.73 20.17
N LEU A 219 9.52 -1.34 21.20
CA LEU A 219 8.08 -1.52 21.41
C LEU A 219 7.50 -0.34 22.16
N TRP A 220 8.20 0.08 23.24
CA TRP A 220 7.85 1.23 24.04
C TRP A 220 9.10 2.06 24.34
N LYS A 221 9.04 3.36 24.11
CA LYS A 221 10.13 4.30 24.36
C LYS A 221 9.88 5.03 25.66
N ALA A 222 10.79 4.94 26.61
CA ALA A 222 10.73 5.75 27.82
C ALA A 222 10.69 7.24 27.47
N SER A 223 9.83 8.01 28.14
CA SER A 223 9.69 9.44 27.89
C SER A 223 10.91 10.21 28.33
N LYS A 224 11.27 11.22 27.55
CA LYS A 224 12.22 12.26 27.94
C LYS A 224 11.48 13.43 28.60
N LYS A 225 12.25 14.30 29.28
CA LYS A 225 11.69 15.49 29.88
C LYS A 225 11.00 16.36 28.82
N ASN A 226 9.77 16.78 29.11
CA ASN A 226 8.92 17.62 28.24
C ASN A 226 8.45 16.95 26.95
N GLU A 227 8.48 15.60 26.84
CA GLU A 227 7.83 14.87 25.76
C GLU A 227 6.43 14.42 26.20
N PRO A 228 5.47 14.31 25.26
CA PRO A 228 4.20 13.63 25.53
C PRO A 228 4.45 12.18 25.96
N SER A 229 3.71 11.75 26.98
CA SER A 229 3.87 10.41 27.49
C SER A 229 2.58 9.84 28.07
N TRP A 230 2.48 8.54 28.07
CA TRP A 230 1.38 7.76 28.64
C TRP A 230 1.92 6.83 29.72
N ALA A 231 1.12 6.64 30.76
CA ALA A 231 1.47 5.69 31.82
C ALA A 231 1.38 4.24 31.27
N SER A 232 2.37 3.43 31.59
CA SER A 232 2.43 2.02 31.21
C SER A 232 3.02 1.18 32.34
N PRO A 233 2.96 -0.16 32.28
CA PRO A 233 3.60 -1.05 33.28
C PRO A 233 5.12 -0.85 33.40
N TRP A 234 5.76 -0.27 32.38
CA TRP A 234 7.21 -0.03 32.33
C TRP A 234 7.59 1.42 32.66
N GLY A 235 6.62 2.23 33.05
CA GLY A 235 6.79 3.65 33.31
C GLY A 235 6.19 4.54 32.22
N HIS A 236 6.39 5.86 32.37
CA HIS A 236 5.91 6.84 31.39
C HIS A 236 6.69 6.75 30.09
N GLY A 237 5.98 6.73 28.97
CA GLY A 237 6.60 6.61 27.65
C GLY A 237 5.61 6.76 26.50
N ARG A 238 6.03 6.37 25.32
CA ARG A 238 5.24 6.37 24.09
C ARG A 238 5.56 5.17 23.22
N PRO A 239 4.70 4.79 22.27
CA PRO A 239 4.95 3.64 21.41
C PRO A 239 6.21 3.80 20.55
N GLY A 240 6.83 2.68 20.21
CA GLY A 240 7.72 2.58 19.06
C GLY A 240 6.90 2.65 17.78
N TRP A 241 7.50 3.13 16.69
CA TRP A 241 6.79 3.37 15.43
C TRP A 241 6.08 2.14 14.84
N HIS A 242 6.64 0.94 15.00
CA HIS A 242 6.11 -0.27 14.36
C HIS A 242 4.93 -0.87 15.12
N ILE A 243 4.93 -0.78 16.45
CA ILE A 243 3.87 -1.37 17.30
C ILE A 243 2.51 -0.68 17.11
N GLU A 244 2.52 0.58 16.68
CA GLU A 244 1.33 1.36 16.39
C GLU A 244 0.46 0.64 15.38
N CYS A 245 1.04 0.33 14.21
CA CYS A 245 0.34 -0.38 13.14
C CYS A 245 -0.05 -1.80 13.52
N SER A 246 0.84 -2.55 14.20
CA SER A 246 0.54 -3.92 14.64
C SER A 246 -0.66 -3.97 15.58
N ALA A 247 -0.70 -3.10 16.59
CA ALA A 247 -1.78 -3.06 17.58
C ALA A 247 -3.09 -2.60 16.96
N ILE A 248 -3.07 -1.51 16.18
CA ILE A 248 -4.26 -0.96 15.52
C ILE A 248 -4.83 -1.97 14.52
N ALA A 249 -4.01 -2.51 13.63
CA ALA A 249 -4.46 -3.45 12.62
C ALA A 249 -4.99 -4.76 13.23
N SER A 250 -4.35 -5.25 14.32
CA SER A 250 -4.85 -6.39 15.07
C SER A 250 -6.17 -6.10 15.80
N THR A 251 -6.37 -4.88 16.30
CA THR A 251 -7.63 -4.47 16.92
C THR A 251 -8.77 -4.42 15.90
N VAL A 252 -8.49 -3.91 14.71
CA VAL A 252 -9.49 -3.75 13.64
C VAL A 252 -9.79 -5.08 12.93
N PHE A 253 -8.76 -5.85 12.58
CA PHE A 253 -8.89 -7.02 11.71
C PHE A 253 -8.61 -8.37 12.38
N GLY A 254 -8.07 -8.37 13.58
CA GLY A 254 -7.74 -9.58 14.32
C GLY A 254 -6.43 -10.20 13.87
N ASN A 255 -6.38 -11.53 13.93
CA ASN A 255 -5.17 -12.33 13.72
C ASN A 255 -4.88 -12.70 12.26
N SER A 256 -5.58 -12.10 11.30
CA SER A 256 -5.35 -12.36 9.88
C SER A 256 -5.79 -11.16 9.05
N ILE A 257 -4.91 -10.70 8.19
CA ILE A 257 -5.13 -9.60 7.24
C ILE A 257 -4.87 -10.14 5.83
N ASP A 258 -5.78 -9.86 4.89
CA ASP A 258 -5.59 -10.33 3.52
C ASP A 258 -4.47 -9.53 2.85
N ILE A 259 -4.56 -8.20 2.80
CA ILE A 259 -3.55 -7.33 2.19
C ILE A 259 -3.05 -6.30 3.21
N HIS A 260 -1.73 -6.15 3.29
CA HIS A 260 -1.08 -5.00 3.92
C HIS A 260 -0.20 -4.28 2.91
N SER A 261 -0.30 -2.95 2.86
CA SER A 261 0.42 -2.18 1.84
C SER A 261 1.03 -0.88 2.34
N GLY A 262 2.06 -0.43 1.60
CA GLY A 262 2.74 0.84 1.81
C GLY A 262 3.80 1.12 0.74
N GLY A 263 4.64 2.11 0.93
CA GLY A 263 5.81 2.36 0.11
C GLY A 263 6.85 1.25 0.23
N ILE A 264 7.67 1.05 -0.78
CA ILE A 264 8.72 0.01 -0.77
C ILE A 264 9.72 0.19 0.36
N ASP A 265 9.93 1.40 0.83
CA ASP A 265 10.77 1.75 1.97
C ASP A 265 10.23 1.27 3.32
N LEU A 266 8.92 1.00 3.40
CA LEU A 266 8.31 0.42 4.59
C LEU A 266 8.52 -1.10 4.69
N ALA A 267 8.89 -1.78 3.60
CA ALA A 267 9.08 -3.23 3.62
C ALA A 267 10.07 -3.66 4.73
N PHE A 268 11.11 -2.85 4.93
CA PHE A 268 12.06 -3.00 6.03
C PHE A 268 12.50 -1.61 6.52
N PRO A 269 12.57 -1.36 7.83
CA PRO A 269 12.26 -2.32 8.91
C PRO A 269 10.78 -2.39 9.32
N HIS A 270 9.90 -1.46 8.83
CA HIS A 270 8.59 -1.23 9.40
C HIS A 270 7.66 -2.45 9.30
N HIS A 271 7.36 -2.92 8.10
CA HIS A 271 6.46 -4.04 7.88
C HIS A 271 7.04 -5.39 8.38
N GLU A 272 8.36 -5.57 8.27
CA GLU A 272 9.02 -6.74 8.87
C GLU A 272 8.79 -6.79 10.38
N ASN A 273 8.95 -5.64 11.05
CA ASN A 273 8.77 -5.54 12.49
C ASN A 273 7.29 -5.71 12.88
N GLU A 274 6.36 -5.21 12.07
CA GLU A 274 4.92 -5.45 12.29
C GLU A 274 4.54 -6.92 12.20
N GLU A 275 5.05 -7.65 11.19
CA GLU A 275 4.82 -9.08 11.03
C GLU A 275 5.36 -9.84 12.24
N ALA A 276 6.60 -9.55 12.67
CA ALA A 276 7.23 -10.19 13.81
C ALA A 276 6.45 -9.96 15.13
N GLN A 277 6.05 -8.71 15.37
CA GLN A 277 5.25 -8.32 16.54
C GLN A 277 3.91 -9.05 16.56
N SER A 278 3.20 -9.03 15.42
CA SER A 278 1.85 -9.58 15.32
C SER A 278 1.86 -11.11 15.36
N CYS A 279 2.85 -11.77 14.74
CA CYS A 279 3.05 -13.21 14.86
C CYS A 279 3.31 -13.62 16.31
N CYS A 280 4.16 -12.88 17.03
CA CYS A 280 4.42 -13.13 18.46
C CYS A 280 3.15 -12.92 19.31
N TYR A 281 2.43 -11.81 19.08
CA TYR A 281 1.21 -11.49 19.82
C TYR A 281 0.13 -12.55 19.63
N HIS A 282 -0.13 -12.96 18.40
CA HIS A 282 -1.20 -13.92 18.08
C HIS A 282 -0.77 -15.38 18.23
N GLY A 283 0.53 -15.68 18.33
CA GLY A 283 1.05 -17.06 18.36
C GLY A 283 0.87 -17.79 17.03
N ILE A 284 1.14 -17.11 15.91
CA ILE A 284 0.97 -17.62 14.55
C ILE A 284 2.24 -17.39 13.72
N ASP A 285 2.38 -18.14 12.62
CA ASP A 285 3.56 -18.05 11.76
C ASP A 285 3.41 -17.00 10.64
N GLN A 286 2.20 -16.59 10.30
CA GLN A 286 1.90 -15.60 9.28
C GLN A 286 0.68 -14.79 9.67
N TRP A 287 0.83 -13.47 9.74
CA TRP A 287 -0.23 -12.54 10.09
C TRP A 287 -0.86 -11.91 8.84
N VAL A 288 -0.04 -11.48 7.87
CA VAL A 288 -0.48 -10.90 6.61
C VAL A 288 -0.32 -11.90 5.48
N ASN A 289 -1.39 -12.09 4.70
CA ASN A 289 -1.38 -13.03 3.57
C ASN A 289 -0.61 -12.45 2.36
N TYR A 290 -0.83 -11.17 2.04
CA TYR A 290 -0.22 -10.53 0.87
C TYR A 290 0.37 -9.17 1.23
N TRP A 291 1.68 -9.03 1.06
CA TRP A 291 2.42 -7.79 1.24
C TRP A 291 2.58 -7.04 -0.09
N LEU A 292 1.92 -5.89 -0.22
CA LEU A 292 1.98 -5.04 -1.40
C LEU A 292 2.83 -3.80 -1.14
N HIS A 293 3.91 -3.64 -1.90
CA HIS A 293 4.76 -2.47 -1.80
C HIS A 293 4.77 -1.69 -3.11
N CYS A 294 4.47 -0.39 -3.02
CA CYS A 294 4.52 0.52 -4.16
C CYS A 294 5.94 1.08 -4.35
N GLY A 295 6.43 1.01 -5.58
CA GLY A 295 7.72 1.59 -5.92
C GLY A 295 7.71 3.13 -5.83
N HIS A 296 8.88 3.72 -5.57
CA HIS A 296 9.04 5.16 -5.43
C HIS A 296 8.76 5.94 -6.71
N LEU A 297 8.43 7.20 -6.54
CA LEU A 297 8.49 8.21 -7.59
C LEU A 297 9.84 8.93 -7.49
N PHE A 298 10.60 8.91 -8.58
CA PHE A 298 11.89 9.58 -8.71
C PHE A 298 11.74 10.84 -9.54
N LEU A 299 12.61 11.81 -9.31
CA LEU A 299 12.81 12.94 -10.22
C LEU A 299 13.49 12.48 -11.51
N ASP A 300 13.51 13.34 -12.53
CA ASP A 300 14.02 13.03 -13.87
C ASP A 300 15.51 12.64 -13.87
N ASP A 301 16.27 13.07 -12.87
CA ASP A 301 17.66 12.70 -12.62
C ASP A 301 17.83 11.33 -11.92
N GLY A 302 16.72 10.65 -11.62
CA GLY A 302 16.73 9.37 -10.91
C GLY A 302 16.91 9.49 -9.40
N ILE A 303 16.93 10.71 -8.85
CA ILE A 303 17.04 10.94 -7.40
C ILE A 303 15.67 10.72 -6.73
N LYS A 304 15.66 9.94 -5.66
CA LYS A 304 14.45 9.76 -4.83
C LYS A 304 14.02 11.09 -4.21
N MET A 305 12.74 11.43 -4.33
CA MET A 305 12.18 12.54 -3.57
C MET A 305 12.20 12.25 -2.08
N SER A 306 12.76 13.18 -1.31
CA SER A 306 12.67 13.12 0.15
C SER A 306 12.74 14.51 0.77
N LYS A 307 12.06 14.70 1.91
CA LYS A 307 12.07 15.96 2.66
C LYS A 307 13.48 16.33 3.15
N SER A 308 14.30 15.33 3.48
CA SER A 308 15.68 15.55 3.91
C SER A 308 16.57 16.12 2.80
N LEU A 309 16.32 15.78 1.56
CA LEU A 309 17.01 16.31 0.40
C LEU A 309 16.43 17.64 -0.12
N ARG A 310 15.32 18.10 0.45
CA ARG A 310 14.59 19.32 0.04
C ARG A 310 14.27 19.36 -1.46
N ASN A 311 14.06 18.19 -2.08
CA ASN A 311 13.76 18.02 -3.50
C ASN A 311 12.33 17.50 -3.73
N THR A 312 11.41 17.83 -2.84
CA THR A 312 10.01 17.38 -2.93
C THR A 312 9.16 18.40 -3.66
N ILE A 313 8.23 17.90 -4.47
CA ILE A 313 7.16 18.67 -5.08
C ILE A 313 5.88 18.40 -4.28
N SER A 314 5.25 19.42 -3.72
CA SER A 314 3.99 19.27 -3.02
C SER A 314 2.87 18.87 -3.99
N ILE A 315 1.81 18.25 -3.48
CA ILE A 315 0.65 17.87 -4.29
C ILE A 315 -0.01 19.11 -4.87
N GLN A 316 -0.14 20.18 -4.09
CA GLN A 316 -0.73 21.45 -4.52
C GLN A 316 0.12 22.15 -5.60
N GLU A 317 1.45 22.09 -5.48
CA GLU A 317 2.35 22.63 -6.52
C GLU A 317 2.22 21.87 -7.83
N TYR A 318 2.16 20.53 -7.77
CA TYR A 318 1.91 19.69 -8.92
C TYR A 318 0.57 20.03 -9.61
N LEU A 319 -0.50 20.23 -8.84
CA LEU A 319 -1.84 20.51 -9.35
C LEU A 319 -2.00 21.91 -9.98
N LYS A 320 -1.01 22.81 -9.83
CA LYS A 320 -1.02 24.07 -10.58
C LYS A 320 -0.81 23.89 -12.09
N ASN A 321 -0.07 22.85 -12.48
CA ASN A 321 0.29 22.59 -13.87
C ASN A 321 -0.38 21.34 -14.44
N TYR A 322 -0.85 20.45 -13.60
CA TYR A 322 -1.42 19.15 -13.95
C TYR A 322 -2.66 18.87 -13.11
N ASN A 323 -3.50 17.95 -13.54
CA ASN A 323 -4.67 17.52 -12.77
C ASN A 323 -4.51 16.09 -12.22
N ALA A 324 -5.48 15.66 -11.42
CA ALA A 324 -5.51 14.33 -10.81
C ALA A 324 -5.45 13.20 -11.85
N ASN A 325 -6.12 13.38 -13.01
CA ASN A 325 -6.17 12.34 -14.03
C ASN A 325 -4.83 12.11 -14.71
N HIS A 326 -4.04 13.17 -14.93
CA HIS A 326 -2.67 13.03 -15.42
C HIS A 326 -1.83 12.19 -14.47
N PHE A 327 -1.95 12.42 -13.16
CA PHE A 327 -1.21 11.68 -12.15
C PHE A 327 -1.68 10.23 -12.03
N ARG A 328 -2.99 10.00 -12.05
CA ARG A 328 -3.57 8.65 -12.00
C ARG A 328 -3.16 7.83 -13.22
N LEU A 329 -3.16 8.43 -14.40
CA LEU A 329 -2.75 7.77 -15.62
C LEU A 329 -1.25 7.41 -15.61
N LEU A 330 -0.39 8.29 -15.10
CA LEU A 330 1.02 7.99 -14.88
C LEU A 330 1.20 6.76 -13.98
N CYS A 331 0.43 6.69 -12.90
CA CYS A 331 0.42 5.54 -11.99
C CYS A 331 -0.09 4.25 -12.66
N LEU A 332 -1.12 4.34 -13.51
CA LEU A 332 -1.68 3.21 -14.26
C LEU A 332 -0.73 2.63 -15.31
N LEU A 333 0.05 3.48 -15.98
CA LEU A 333 1.02 3.04 -16.99
C LEU A 333 2.25 2.35 -16.39
N SER A 334 2.42 2.45 -15.09
CA SER A 334 3.52 1.81 -14.36
C SER A 334 3.00 0.65 -13.52
N HIS A 335 3.71 -0.48 -13.53
CA HIS A 335 3.38 -1.54 -12.57
C HIS A 335 3.59 -1.01 -11.15
N TYR A 336 2.62 -1.24 -10.23
CA TYR A 336 2.64 -0.62 -8.89
C TYR A 336 3.93 -0.87 -8.10
N LYS A 337 4.53 -2.06 -8.22
CA LYS A 337 5.79 -2.40 -7.54
C LYS A 337 7.03 -1.70 -8.11
N ASN A 338 6.94 -1.18 -9.34
CA ASN A 338 8.07 -0.53 -9.97
C ASN A 338 8.11 0.96 -9.62
N GLY A 339 9.33 1.51 -9.56
CA GLY A 339 9.51 2.95 -9.45
C GLY A 339 9.12 3.67 -10.75
N ILE A 340 8.58 4.86 -10.60
CA ILE A 340 8.32 5.80 -11.72
C ILE A 340 9.55 6.71 -11.78
N ARG A 341 10.27 6.68 -12.91
CA ARG A 341 11.59 7.34 -13.03
C ARG A 341 11.57 8.71 -13.72
N SER A 342 10.41 9.19 -14.15
CA SER A 342 10.34 10.46 -14.86
C SER A 342 8.99 11.14 -14.62
N ILE A 343 9.05 12.35 -14.07
CA ILE A 343 7.88 13.23 -13.95
C ILE A 343 7.59 13.89 -15.31
N SER A 344 8.61 14.12 -16.12
CA SER A 344 8.45 14.64 -17.49
C SER A 344 7.62 13.69 -18.38
N ALA A 345 7.56 12.40 -18.03
CA ALA A 345 6.63 11.45 -18.64
C ALA A 345 5.15 11.87 -18.51
N ILE A 346 4.81 12.75 -17.56
CA ILE A 346 3.43 13.25 -17.39
C ILE A 346 2.96 14.01 -18.64
N ALA A 347 3.80 14.89 -19.18
CA ALA A 347 3.47 15.62 -20.42
C ALA A 347 3.34 14.66 -21.61
N ALA A 348 4.24 13.66 -21.70
CA ALA A 348 4.17 12.63 -22.74
C ALA A 348 2.91 11.77 -22.61
N VAL A 349 2.52 11.43 -21.38
CA VAL A 349 1.30 10.66 -21.08
C VAL A 349 0.05 11.48 -21.41
N SER A 350 0.00 12.77 -21.04
CA SER A 350 -1.10 13.66 -21.37
C SER A 350 -1.26 13.78 -22.89
N ASN A 351 -0.16 14.00 -23.61
CA ASN A 351 -0.16 14.07 -25.07
C ASN A 351 -0.58 12.74 -25.71
N TYR A 352 -0.09 11.61 -25.18
CA TYR A 352 -0.48 10.27 -25.65
C TYR A 352 -2.00 10.03 -25.49
N VAL A 353 -2.56 10.39 -24.34
CA VAL A 353 -4.00 10.25 -24.09
C VAL A 353 -4.80 11.16 -25.03
N SER A 354 -4.46 12.45 -25.10
CA SER A 354 -5.14 13.40 -25.99
C SER A 354 -5.07 12.95 -27.44
N ASN A 355 -3.91 12.51 -27.91
CA ASN A 355 -3.72 11.99 -29.26
C ASN A 355 -4.49 10.67 -29.50
N THR A 356 -4.59 9.82 -28.48
CA THR A 356 -5.33 8.57 -28.59
C THR A 356 -6.83 8.83 -28.65
N PHE A 357 -7.35 9.72 -27.81
CA PHE A 357 -8.74 10.15 -27.88
C PHE A 357 -9.07 10.81 -29.24
N SER A 358 -8.19 11.69 -29.71
CA SER A 358 -8.34 12.32 -31.04
C SER A 358 -8.39 11.28 -32.16
N LYS A 359 -7.56 10.23 -32.13
CA LYS A 359 -7.58 9.14 -33.11
C LYS A 359 -8.90 8.35 -33.10
N PHE A 360 -9.56 8.27 -31.96
CA PHE A 360 -10.89 7.68 -31.83
C PHE A 360 -12.03 8.67 -32.10
N GLY A 361 -11.72 9.91 -32.54
CA GLY A 361 -12.72 10.93 -32.81
C GLY A 361 -13.31 11.58 -31.56
N VAL A 362 -12.70 11.34 -30.39
CA VAL A 362 -13.06 12.03 -29.15
C VAL A 362 -12.31 13.36 -29.12
N THR A 363 -13.02 14.46 -29.33
CA THR A 363 -12.44 15.82 -29.26
C THR A 363 -12.57 16.35 -27.84
N ASN A 364 -11.49 16.92 -27.30
CA ASN A 364 -11.54 17.71 -26.06
C ASN A 364 -12.38 18.96 -26.33
N SER A 365 -13.66 18.96 -25.98
CA SER A 365 -14.39 20.21 -25.83
C SER A 365 -13.99 20.81 -24.48
N THR A 366 -13.55 22.05 -24.50
CA THR A 366 -13.13 22.84 -23.34
C THR A 366 -14.26 23.08 -22.31
N GLU A 367 -15.43 22.50 -22.51
CA GLU A 367 -16.63 22.68 -21.69
C GLU A 367 -17.07 21.43 -20.93
N LEU A 368 -16.31 20.31 -20.96
CA LEU A 368 -16.64 19.15 -20.14
C LEU A 368 -16.21 19.40 -18.70
N GLU A 369 -17.19 19.51 -17.81
CA GLU A 369 -16.95 19.53 -16.36
C GLU A 369 -16.02 18.39 -15.95
N ASP A 370 -15.11 18.65 -15.02
CA ASP A 370 -14.09 17.68 -14.56
C ASP A 370 -14.67 16.30 -14.17
N HIS A 371 -15.90 16.23 -13.70
CA HIS A 371 -16.61 14.98 -13.40
C HIS A 371 -16.82 14.09 -14.64
N LYS A 372 -17.25 14.65 -15.75
CA LYS A 372 -17.49 13.88 -16.98
C LYS A 372 -16.20 13.36 -17.61
N MET A 373 -15.11 14.10 -17.48
CA MET A 373 -13.79 13.66 -17.95
C MET A 373 -13.25 12.49 -17.14
N ASN A 374 -13.49 12.48 -15.82
CA ASN A 374 -13.12 11.36 -14.95
C ASN A 374 -13.84 10.07 -15.36
N ASP A 375 -15.13 10.15 -15.60
CA ASP A 375 -15.94 9.00 -16.04
C ASP A 375 -15.48 8.48 -17.41
N ILE A 376 -15.15 9.36 -18.33
CA ILE A 376 -14.62 9.01 -19.67
C ILE A 376 -13.28 8.26 -19.55
N ILE A 377 -12.37 8.75 -18.74
CA ILE A 377 -11.06 8.13 -18.54
C ILE A 377 -11.22 6.74 -17.88
N GLU A 378 -12.08 6.62 -16.88
CA GLU A 378 -12.35 5.34 -16.23
C GLU A 378 -12.94 4.29 -17.21
N HIS A 379 -13.90 4.71 -18.02
CA HIS A 379 -14.48 3.86 -19.07
C HIS A 379 -13.46 3.46 -20.15
N PHE A 380 -12.60 4.39 -20.57
CA PHE A 380 -11.55 4.08 -21.55
C PHE A 380 -10.48 3.13 -21.02
N VAL A 381 -10.05 3.30 -19.77
CA VAL A 381 -9.11 2.39 -19.12
C VAL A 381 -9.69 0.98 -19.00
N THR A 382 -10.97 0.91 -18.67
CA THR A 382 -11.74 -0.35 -18.66
C THR A 382 -11.70 -1.02 -20.01
N PHE A 383 -12.10 -0.33 -21.06
CA PHE A 383 -12.11 -0.79 -22.43
C PHE A 383 -10.75 -1.32 -22.90
N ARG A 384 -9.68 -0.53 -22.69
CA ARG A 384 -8.32 -0.93 -23.06
C ARG A 384 -7.84 -2.18 -22.31
N THR A 385 -8.18 -2.31 -21.06
CA THR A 385 -7.78 -3.47 -20.25
C THR A 385 -8.46 -4.75 -20.78
N ILE A 386 -9.74 -4.66 -21.07
CA ILE A 386 -10.52 -5.78 -21.66
C ILE A 386 -9.94 -6.18 -23.03
N ILE A 387 -9.74 -5.23 -23.93
CA ILE A 387 -9.18 -5.51 -25.27
C ILE A 387 -7.79 -6.11 -25.18
N ARG A 388 -6.89 -5.51 -24.40
CA ARG A 388 -5.51 -5.97 -24.28
C ARG A 388 -5.42 -7.40 -23.76
N ASN A 389 -6.23 -7.72 -22.78
CA ASN A 389 -6.25 -9.07 -22.22
C ASN A 389 -6.76 -10.09 -23.25
N ARG A 390 -7.74 -9.70 -24.05
CA ARG A 390 -8.30 -10.59 -25.08
C ARG A 390 -7.40 -10.75 -26.31
N VAL A 391 -6.79 -9.67 -26.78
CA VAL A 391 -5.85 -9.73 -27.92
C VAL A 391 -4.60 -10.55 -27.59
N LEU A 392 -4.18 -10.60 -26.33
CA LEU A 392 -3.05 -11.42 -25.90
C LEU A 392 -3.39 -12.92 -25.74
N GLU A 393 -4.67 -13.30 -25.76
CA GLU A 393 -5.16 -14.68 -25.54
C GLU A 393 -5.62 -15.40 -26.82
N GLN A 394 -5.57 -14.78 -28.04
CA GLN A 394 -6.49 -15.23 -29.10
C GLN A 394 -5.95 -15.66 -30.44
N ASP A 395 -6.56 -16.79 -30.92
CA ASP A 395 -6.72 -17.21 -32.30
C ASP A 395 -8.20 -17.21 -32.77
N VAL A 396 -9.18 -16.64 -32.10
CA VAL A 396 -10.61 -16.79 -32.40
C VAL A 396 -11.43 -15.50 -32.33
N LYS A 397 -12.38 -15.35 -33.27
CA LYS A 397 -13.38 -14.26 -33.32
C LYS A 397 -14.27 -14.28 -32.09
N ASP A 398 -14.15 -13.28 -31.24
CA ASP A 398 -14.77 -13.28 -29.94
C ASP A 398 -15.98 -12.33 -29.85
N LYS A 399 -17.17 -12.90 -29.65
CA LYS A 399 -18.42 -12.17 -29.43
C LYS A 399 -18.38 -11.34 -28.12
N VAL A 400 -17.57 -11.74 -27.14
CA VAL A 400 -17.39 -11.03 -25.87
C VAL A 400 -16.62 -9.73 -26.10
N LEU A 401 -15.64 -9.73 -26.98
CA LEU A 401 -14.92 -8.52 -27.37
C LEU A 401 -15.85 -7.47 -28.00
N LEU A 402 -16.73 -7.90 -28.88
CA LEU A 402 -17.72 -7.02 -29.50
C LEU A 402 -18.69 -6.48 -28.47
N ALA A 403 -19.18 -7.32 -27.55
CA ALA A 403 -20.05 -6.89 -26.45
C ALA A 403 -19.35 -5.87 -25.53
N ALA A 404 -18.09 -6.09 -25.17
CA ALA A 404 -17.31 -5.14 -24.35
C ALA A 404 -17.09 -3.80 -25.08
N CYS A 405 -16.86 -3.82 -26.38
CA CYS A 405 -16.78 -2.62 -27.21
C CYS A 405 -18.11 -1.85 -27.27
N ASP A 406 -19.21 -2.56 -27.35
CA ASP A 406 -20.54 -1.95 -27.40
C ASP A 406 -20.95 -1.40 -26.00
N GLU A 407 -20.60 -2.08 -24.91
CA GLU A 407 -20.78 -1.61 -23.56
C GLU A 407 -19.95 -0.36 -23.28
N ALA A 408 -18.67 -0.36 -23.65
CA ALA A 408 -17.82 0.83 -23.53
C ALA A 408 -18.37 2.03 -24.32
N ARG A 409 -18.92 1.78 -25.51
CA ARG A 409 -19.59 2.82 -26.31
C ARG A 409 -20.85 3.35 -25.61
N ALA A 410 -21.68 2.47 -25.07
CA ALA A 410 -22.90 2.86 -24.37
C ALA A 410 -22.55 3.70 -23.13
N ASN A 411 -21.56 3.30 -22.36
CA ASN A 411 -21.08 4.02 -21.19
C ASN A 411 -20.51 5.40 -21.54
N LEU A 412 -19.69 5.50 -22.58
CA LEU A 412 -19.16 6.77 -23.07
C LEU A 412 -20.28 7.67 -23.60
N SER A 413 -21.27 7.11 -24.26
CA SER A 413 -22.44 7.83 -24.76
C SER A 413 -23.31 8.40 -23.63
N SER A 414 -23.45 7.67 -22.52
CA SER A 414 -24.17 8.13 -21.33
C SER A 414 -23.47 9.32 -20.65
N CYS A 415 -22.16 9.43 -20.82
CA CYS A 415 -21.34 10.57 -20.36
C CYS A 415 -21.32 11.74 -21.34
N GLY A 416 -22.09 11.68 -22.44
CA GLY A 416 -22.18 12.73 -23.44
C GLY A 416 -21.07 12.70 -24.50
N VAL A 417 -20.30 11.59 -24.58
CA VAL A 417 -19.23 11.39 -25.57
C VAL A 417 -19.76 10.58 -26.75
N LEU A 418 -19.86 11.21 -27.92
CA LEU A 418 -20.25 10.54 -29.16
C LEU A 418 -19.01 10.00 -29.89
N ILE A 419 -18.84 8.67 -29.89
CA ILE A 419 -17.78 8.02 -30.68
C ILE A 419 -18.29 7.84 -32.12
N LYS A 420 -17.71 8.57 -33.06
CA LYS A 420 -17.91 8.31 -34.49
C LYS A 420 -16.99 7.16 -34.90
N VAL A 421 -17.58 6.05 -35.26
CA VAL A 421 -16.85 4.96 -35.95
C VAL A 421 -16.72 5.39 -37.41
N VAL A 422 -15.50 5.69 -37.83
CA VAL A 422 -15.18 5.79 -39.26
C VAL A 422 -14.87 4.34 -39.68
N ILE A 423 -15.75 3.79 -40.51
CA ILE A 423 -15.61 2.46 -41.12
C ILE A 423 -14.51 2.50 -42.17
#